data_35a26b8f450b58f38d95a202edb5041a
#
_entry.id   35a26b8f450b58f38d95a202edb5041a
#
_cell.length_a   1.000
_cell.length_b   1.000
_cell.length_c   1.000
_cell.angle_alpha   90.00
_cell.angle_beta   90.00
_cell.angle_gamma   90.00
#
_symmetry.space_group_name_H-M   'P 1'
#
loop_
_entity.id
_entity.type
_entity.pdbx_description
1 polymer ?
#
loop_
_entity_poly.entity_id
_entity_poly.type
_entity_poly.pdbx_seq_one_letter_code
_entity_poly.pdbx_strand_id
1 'polypeptide(L)'
;MKKVLLLSLLPVFISSNSNEINYERKIEYPIVELDRKDIPDVITDSDLVTALIFVESRGNDSAIGDRHLVGNEAIGALQIRPIMVREVNRILKIQKIDKRYKLKDRFDRAKSIEMFYIWKNYHHKDSEPEVIARNWNGGPKGYKVSRTEKYWLKVEKQLNNE
;
A
#
# COMPACT_ATOMS: atom_id res chain seq x y z
N MET A 1 -2.10 13.29 -26.25
CA MET A 1 -1.01 13.40 -25.27
C MET A 1 -1.44 14.41 -24.19
N LYS A 2 -1.69 13.96 -22.98
CA LYS A 2 -2.06 14.86 -21.85
C LYS A 2 -0.79 15.24 -21.10
N LYS A 3 -0.50 16.53 -21.09
CA LYS A 3 0.64 17.13 -20.35
C LYS A 3 0.23 17.37 -18.90
N VAL A 4 1.05 16.95 -17.97
CA VAL A 4 0.83 17.20 -16.52
C VAL A 4 1.74 18.35 -16.10
N LEU A 5 1.14 19.44 -15.65
CA LEU A 5 1.86 20.62 -15.14
C LEU A 5 1.98 20.49 -13.61
N LEU A 6 3.19 20.37 -13.12
CA LEU A 6 3.46 20.37 -11.67
C LEU A 6 3.89 21.78 -11.25
N LEU A 7 3.02 22.48 -10.54
CA LEU A 7 3.32 23.81 -9.96
C LEU A 7 3.60 23.62 -8.46
N SER A 8 4.84 23.82 -8.03
CA SER A 8 5.17 23.88 -6.61
C SER A 8 5.34 25.34 -6.19
N LEU A 9 4.36 25.87 -5.46
CA LEU A 9 4.44 27.15 -4.77
C LEU A 9 4.69 26.90 -3.28
N LEU A 10 5.88 27.24 -2.79
CA LEU A 10 6.13 27.38 -1.36
C LEU A 10 6.31 28.86 -1.04
N PRO A 11 5.46 29.46 -0.19
CA PRO A 11 5.70 30.82 0.29
C PRO A 11 6.76 30.81 1.40
N VAL A 12 7.81 31.60 1.22
CA VAL A 12 8.76 31.89 2.30
C VAL A 12 8.30 33.18 2.96
N PHE A 13 7.85 33.08 4.21
CA PHE A 13 7.60 34.28 5.04
C PHE A 13 8.92 34.72 5.69
N ILE A 14 9.38 35.91 5.37
CA ILE A 14 10.45 36.62 6.08
C ILE A 14 9.83 37.79 6.82
N SER A 15 9.97 37.76 8.16
CA SER A 15 9.54 38.83 9.06
C SER A 15 10.34 40.09 8.82
N SER A 16 9.63 41.24 8.74
CA SER A 16 10.17 42.56 8.52
C SER A 16 10.90 43.11 9.75
N ASN A 17 12.14 43.54 9.58
CA ASN A 17 12.62 44.69 10.33
C ASN A 17 13.32 45.66 9.38
N SER A 18 12.95 46.93 9.51
CA SER A 18 13.19 48.04 8.65
C SER A 18 14.65 48.28 8.28
N ASN A 19 14.99 48.09 7.01
CA ASN A 19 15.79 49.01 6.17
C ASN A 19 15.70 48.47 4.74
N GLU A 20 15.25 49.35 3.84
CA GLU A 20 14.95 49.07 2.45
C GLU A 20 16.15 48.50 1.68
N ILE A 21 16.07 47.23 1.27
CA ILE A 21 16.67 46.77 0.03
C ILE A 21 15.65 45.84 -0.63
N ASN A 22 14.97 46.41 -1.61
CA ASN A 22 13.99 45.72 -2.44
C ASN A 22 14.74 44.76 -3.38
N TYR A 23 14.87 43.47 -2.96
CA TYR A 23 15.27 42.37 -3.84
C TYR A 23 14.09 41.43 -4.03
N GLU A 24 13.09 41.82 -4.80
CA GLU A 24 12.26 40.86 -5.49
C GLU A 24 13.12 40.14 -6.53
N ARG A 25 13.94 39.22 -6.11
CA ARG A 25 14.49 38.22 -7.02
C ARG A 25 13.38 37.22 -7.31
N LYS A 26 12.66 37.45 -8.38
CA LYS A 26 11.78 36.45 -8.98
C LYS A 26 12.66 35.27 -9.41
N ILE A 27 12.75 34.25 -8.57
CA ILE A 27 13.47 33.02 -8.92
C ILE A 27 12.54 32.29 -9.89
N GLU A 28 12.77 32.42 -11.17
CA GLU A 28 12.13 31.59 -12.18
C GLU A 28 12.84 30.24 -12.19
N TYR A 29 12.18 29.25 -11.61
CA TYR A 29 12.60 27.86 -11.78
C TYR A 29 12.26 27.44 -13.21
N PRO A 30 13.20 26.84 -13.97
CA PRO A 30 12.87 26.29 -15.26
C PRO A 30 11.80 25.22 -15.09
N ILE A 31 10.68 25.37 -15.79
CA ILE A 31 9.66 24.33 -15.89
C ILE A 31 10.28 23.21 -16.73
N VAL A 32 10.74 22.15 -16.08
CA VAL A 32 11.16 20.92 -16.76
C VAL A 32 9.90 20.16 -17.12
N GLU A 33 9.55 20.17 -18.39
CA GLU A 33 8.46 19.36 -18.93
C GLU A 33 8.97 17.92 -19.02
N LEU A 34 8.66 17.10 -17.99
CA LEU A 34 8.97 15.68 -17.99
C LEU A 34 7.97 14.96 -18.92
N ASP A 35 8.48 14.26 -19.93
CA ASP A 35 7.66 13.33 -20.69
C ASP A 35 7.28 12.19 -19.74
N ARG A 36 6.04 11.65 -19.88
CA ARG A 36 5.54 10.55 -19.02
C ARG A 36 6.43 9.30 -19.07
N LYS A 37 7.26 9.20 -20.10
CA LYS A 37 8.26 8.13 -20.27
C LYS A 37 9.48 8.28 -19.37
N ASP A 38 9.71 9.49 -18.84
CA ASP A 38 10.89 9.80 -18.00
C ASP A 38 10.56 9.69 -16.51
N ILE A 39 9.29 9.42 -16.14
CA ILE A 39 8.89 9.13 -14.77
C ILE A 39 8.97 7.62 -14.60
N PRO A 40 9.88 7.10 -13.75
CA PRO A 40 9.91 5.68 -13.49
C PRO A 40 8.54 5.24 -12.96
N ASP A 41 8.02 4.11 -13.45
CA ASP A 41 6.78 3.51 -12.96
C ASP A 41 6.98 3.13 -11.49
N VAL A 42 6.66 4.07 -10.60
CA VAL A 42 6.71 3.83 -9.15
C VAL A 42 5.48 3.00 -8.79
N ILE A 43 5.71 1.76 -8.41
CA ILE A 43 4.66 0.87 -7.89
C ILE A 43 4.05 1.53 -6.65
N THR A 44 2.78 1.89 -6.73
CA THR A 44 2.06 2.44 -5.59
C THR A 44 1.52 1.34 -4.68
N ASP A 45 1.19 1.70 -3.43
CA ASP A 45 0.50 0.78 -2.52
C ASP A 45 -0.86 0.31 -3.09
N SER A 46 -1.51 1.12 -3.93
CA SER A 46 -2.76 0.78 -4.60
C SER A 46 -2.55 -0.29 -5.67
N ASP A 47 -1.46 -0.20 -6.43
CA ASP A 47 -1.12 -1.19 -7.46
C ASP A 47 -0.81 -2.52 -6.78
N LEU A 48 -0.01 -2.48 -5.71
CA LEU A 48 0.33 -3.68 -4.95
C LEU A 48 -0.92 -4.39 -4.39
N VAL A 49 -1.83 -3.66 -3.73
CA VAL A 49 -3.03 -4.29 -3.16
C VAL A 49 -3.95 -4.85 -4.24
N THR A 50 -4.01 -4.20 -5.40
CA THR A 50 -4.78 -4.68 -6.56
C THR A 50 -4.20 -5.98 -7.10
N ALA A 51 -2.88 -6.05 -7.27
CA ALA A 51 -2.17 -7.27 -7.69
C ALA A 51 -2.36 -8.42 -6.68
N LEU A 52 -2.27 -8.12 -5.37
CA LEU A 52 -2.53 -9.11 -4.32
C LEU A 52 -3.97 -9.66 -4.40
N ILE A 53 -4.98 -8.81 -4.54
CA ILE A 53 -6.39 -9.23 -4.69
C ILE A 53 -6.55 -10.17 -5.88
N PHE A 54 -5.90 -9.87 -7.00
CA PHE A 54 -5.97 -10.74 -8.18
C PHE A 54 -5.32 -12.10 -7.92
N VAL A 55 -4.13 -12.12 -7.33
CA VAL A 55 -3.39 -13.37 -7.05
C VAL A 55 -4.10 -14.23 -6.01
N GLU A 56 -4.69 -13.62 -4.97
CA GLU A 56 -5.34 -14.33 -3.87
C GLU A 56 -6.71 -14.92 -4.24
N SER A 57 -7.53 -14.16 -4.98
CA SER A 57 -8.93 -14.55 -5.19
C SER A 57 -9.47 -14.26 -6.60
N ARG A 58 -8.66 -13.68 -7.49
CA ARG A 58 -9.11 -13.10 -8.77
C ARG A 58 -10.23 -12.06 -8.58
N GLY A 59 -10.18 -11.33 -7.48
CA GLY A 59 -11.18 -10.31 -7.15
C GLY A 59 -12.49 -10.86 -6.57
N ASN A 60 -12.56 -12.12 -6.14
CA ASN A 60 -13.76 -12.70 -5.56
C ASN A 60 -13.88 -12.40 -4.06
N ASP A 61 -14.82 -11.55 -3.67
CA ASP A 61 -15.06 -11.18 -2.27
C ASP A 61 -15.64 -12.31 -1.42
N SER A 62 -16.25 -13.29 -2.07
CA SER A 62 -16.83 -14.48 -1.41
C SER A 62 -15.92 -15.70 -1.41
N ALA A 63 -14.66 -15.54 -1.86
CA ALA A 63 -13.71 -16.65 -1.91
C ALA A 63 -13.43 -17.21 -0.52
N ILE A 64 -13.41 -18.54 -0.43
CA ILE A 64 -13.02 -19.28 0.78
C ILE A 64 -11.93 -20.26 0.38
N GLY A 65 -10.70 -19.95 0.76
CA GLY A 65 -9.53 -20.82 0.63
C GLY A 65 -9.28 -21.64 1.88
N ASP A 66 -8.34 -22.58 1.78
CA ASP A 66 -7.89 -23.40 2.92
C ASP A 66 -9.03 -24.07 3.71
N ARG A 67 -10.06 -24.53 3.02
CA ARG A 67 -11.29 -25.12 3.62
C ARG A 67 -11.01 -26.29 4.55
N HIS A 68 -9.85 -26.95 4.43
CA HIS A 68 -9.40 -28.00 5.32
C HIS A 68 -8.95 -27.49 6.70
N LEU A 69 -8.72 -26.18 6.84
CA LEU A 69 -8.31 -25.53 8.09
C LEU A 69 -9.53 -24.95 8.82
N VAL A 70 -10.43 -25.79 9.27
CA VAL A 70 -11.69 -25.38 9.92
C VAL A 70 -11.44 -24.33 11.00
N GLY A 71 -12.12 -23.19 10.89
CA GLY A 71 -11.97 -22.04 11.78
C GLY A 71 -10.70 -21.16 11.50
N ASN A 72 -9.88 -21.55 10.51
CA ASN A 72 -8.72 -20.80 10.08
C ASN A 72 -8.69 -20.57 8.56
N GLU A 73 -9.82 -20.65 7.91
CA GLU A 73 -9.98 -20.45 6.47
C GLU A 73 -9.52 -19.05 6.07
N ALA A 74 -8.90 -18.97 4.90
CA ALA A 74 -8.60 -17.73 4.21
C ALA A 74 -9.86 -17.22 3.50
N ILE A 75 -10.26 -15.97 3.72
CA ILE A 75 -11.57 -15.46 3.27
C ILE A 75 -11.43 -14.13 2.53
N GLY A 76 -12.25 -13.99 1.49
CA GLY A 76 -12.51 -12.74 0.79
C GLY A 76 -11.45 -12.40 -0.25
N ALA A 77 -11.51 -11.16 -0.75
CA ALA A 77 -10.66 -10.68 -1.84
C ALA A 77 -9.15 -10.86 -1.55
N LEU A 78 -8.73 -10.62 -0.33
CA LEU A 78 -7.33 -10.71 0.13
C LEU A 78 -7.01 -11.99 0.90
N GLN A 79 -7.89 -12.99 0.89
CA GLN A 79 -7.71 -14.28 1.56
C GLN A 79 -7.23 -14.13 3.02
N ILE A 80 -7.89 -13.25 3.75
CA ILE A 80 -7.51 -12.91 5.13
C ILE A 80 -7.86 -14.05 6.07
N ARG A 81 -6.90 -14.49 6.87
CA ARG A 81 -7.09 -15.48 7.94
C ARG A 81 -7.48 -14.82 9.27
N PRO A 82 -8.13 -15.56 10.21
CA PRO A 82 -8.50 -15.02 11.53
C PRO A 82 -7.34 -14.41 12.30
N ILE A 83 -6.13 -14.93 12.13
CA ILE A 83 -4.92 -14.40 12.78
C ILE A 83 -4.63 -12.96 12.35
N MET A 84 -4.84 -12.63 11.07
CA MET A 84 -4.65 -11.27 10.55
C MET A 84 -5.67 -10.30 11.16
N VAL A 85 -6.94 -10.71 11.28
CA VAL A 85 -7.97 -9.88 11.95
C VAL A 85 -7.58 -9.58 13.39
N ARG A 86 -7.06 -10.59 14.11
CA ARG A 86 -6.55 -10.39 15.49
C ARG A 86 -5.38 -9.42 15.53
N GLU A 87 -4.45 -9.54 14.58
CA GLU A 87 -3.27 -8.67 14.50
C GLU A 87 -3.67 -7.22 14.21
N VAL A 88 -4.55 -6.99 13.24
CA VAL A 88 -5.06 -5.64 12.94
C VAL A 88 -5.76 -5.03 14.16
N ASN A 89 -6.59 -5.80 14.85
CA ASN A 89 -7.23 -5.32 16.08
C ASN A 89 -6.24 -5.03 17.21
N ARG A 90 -5.12 -5.79 17.29
CA ARG A 90 -4.02 -5.53 18.22
C ARG A 90 -3.33 -4.20 17.89
N ILE A 91 -3.05 -3.95 16.60
CA ILE A 91 -2.44 -2.71 16.11
C ILE A 91 -3.33 -1.51 16.47
N LEU A 92 -4.62 -1.57 16.15
CA LEU A 92 -5.57 -0.51 16.47
C LEU A 92 -5.62 -0.19 17.97
N LYS A 93 -5.60 -1.23 18.81
CA LYS A 93 -5.55 -1.05 20.27
C LYS A 93 -4.27 -0.33 20.72
N ILE A 94 -3.11 -0.67 20.16
CA ILE A 94 -1.83 -0.01 20.47
C ILE A 94 -1.87 1.45 20.05
N GLN A 95 -2.45 1.74 18.90
CA GLN A 95 -2.61 3.09 18.37
C GLN A 95 -3.73 3.90 19.04
N LYS A 96 -4.46 3.30 20.02
CA LYS A 96 -5.61 3.91 20.71
C LYS A 96 -6.72 4.35 19.76
N ILE A 97 -6.89 3.63 18.64
CA ILE A 97 -7.96 3.85 17.68
C ILE A 97 -9.17 3.01 18.10
N ASP A 98 -10.30 3.67 18.33
CA ASP A 98 -11.55 3.01 18.70
C ASP A 98 -12.26 2.44 17.48
N LYS A 99 -11.66 1.39 16.91
CA LYS A 99 -12.20 0.62 15.80
C LYS A 99 -11.83 -0.86 15.98
N ARG A 100 -12.75 -1.74 15.59
CA ARG A 100 -12.53 -3.17 15.67
C ARG A 100 -13.16 -3.92 14.50
N TYR A 101 -12.40 -4.79 13.85
CA TYR A 101 -12.87 -5.70 12.81
C TYR A 101 -13.37 -7.03 13.39
N LYS A 102 -14.41 -7.57 12.75
CA LYS A 102 -14.98 -8.90 13.04
C LYS A 102 -14.55 -9.89 11.95
N LEU A 103 -14.61 -11.19 12.23
CA LEU A 103 -14.24 -12.22 11.25
C LEU A 103 -15.06 -12.14 9.95
N LYS A 104 -16.33 -11.74 10.03
CA LYS A 104 -17.19 -11.56 8.85
C LYS A 104 -16.77 -10.40 7.95
N ASP A 105 -16.04 -9.41 8.48
CA ASP A 105 -15.61 -8.24 7.71
C ASP A 105 -14.59 -8.60 6.62
N ARG A 106 -14.04 -9.81 6.64
CA ARG A 106 -13.16 -10.35 5.60
C ARG A 106 -13.85 -10.55 4.24
N PHE A 107 -15.18 -10.65 4.21
CA PHE A 107 -15.98 -10.71 3.00
C PHE A 107 -16.25 -9.31 2.39
N ASP A 108 -15.98 -8.26 3.11
CA ASP A 108 -16.11 -6.87 2.66
C ASP A 108 -14.77 -6.42 2.09
N ARG A 109 -14.73 -6.13 0.79
CA ARG A 109 -13.52 -5.72 0.07
C ARG A 109 -12.90 -4.47 0.68
N ALA A 110 -13.69 -3.44 0.94
CA ALA A 110 -13.19 -2.17 1.46
C ALA A 110 -12.54 -2.36 2.84
N LYS A 111 -13.17 -3.13 3.72
CA LYS A 111 -12.62 -3.47 5.03
C LYS A 111 -11.39 -4.37 4.93
N SER A 112 -11.35 -5.29 3.98
CA SER A 112 -10.18 -6.13 3.73
C SER A 112 -8.98 -5.31 3.29
N ILE A 113 -9.17 -4.36 2.39
CA ILE A 113 -8.14 -3.42 1.94
C ILE A 113 -7.68 -2.53 3.11
N GLU A 114 -8.61 -2.03 3.91
CA GLU A 114 -8.30 -1.24 5.10
C GLU A 114 -7.47 -2.03 6.12
N MET A 115 -7.82 -3.29 6.39
CA MET A 115 -7.03 -4.19 7.24
C MET A 115 -5.61 -4.40 6.69
N PHE A 116 -5.46 -4.55 5.37
CA PHE A 116 -4.16 -4.64 4.72
C PHE A 116 -3.33 -3.38 4.97
N TYR A 117 -3.88 -2.18 4.76
CA TYR A 117 -3.14 -0.94 4.97
C TYR A 117 -2.76 -0.72 6.43
N ILE A 118 -3.63 -1.06 7.39
CA ILE A 118 -3.30 -0.97 8.82
C ILE A 118 -2.10 -1.88 9.14
N TRP A 119 -2.11 -3.13 8.69
CA TRP A 119 -1.02 -4.08 8.87
C TRP A 119 0.25 -3.62 8.16
N LYS A 120 0.15 -3.23 6.88
CA LYS A 120 1.26 -2.76 6.06
C LYS A 120 1.93 -1.54 6.68
N ASN A 121 1.16 -0.52 7.05
CA ASN A 121 1.72 0.72 7.59
C ASN A 121 2.37 0.53 8.98
N TYR A 122 1.92 -0.46 9.74
CA TYR A 122 2.51 -0.76 11.04
C TYR A 122 3.81 -1.56 10.94
N HIS A 123 3.84 -2.58 10.06
CA HIS A 123 4.98 -3.51 9.97
C HIS A 123 5.93 -3.24 8.80
N HIS A 124 5.47 -2.56 7.76
CA HIS A 124 6.13 -2.47 6.45
C HIS A 124 6.03 -1.07 5.86
N LYS A 125 6.10 -0.02 6.69
CA LYS A 125 5.90 1.37 6.26
C LYS A 125 6.82 1.73 5.08
N ASP A 126 8.10 1.35 5.18
CA ASP A 126 9.15 1.69 4.23
C ASP A 126 9.73 0.44 3.56
N SER A 127 8.93 -0.64 3.46
CA SER A 127 9.38 -1.89 2.84
C SER A 127 9.07 -1.92 1.35
N GLU A 128 9.95 -2.58 0.59
CA GLU A 128 9.75 -2.84 -0.83
C GLU A 128 8.52 -3.74 -1.09
N PRO A 129 7.85 -3.60 -2.24
CA PRO A 129 6.65 -4.38 -2.60
C PRO A 129 6.85 -5.89 -2.47
N GLU A 130 8.02 -6.42 -2.88
CA GLU A 130 8.35 -7.84 -2.73
C GLU A 130 8.32 -8.29 -1.27
N VAL A 131 8.92 -7.51 -0.37
CA VAL A 131 8.97 -7.84 1.06
C VAL A 131 7.57 -7.85 1.66
N ILE A 132 6.73 -6.88 1.28
CA ILE A 132 5.34 -6.78 1.72
C ILE A 132 4.55 -8.00 1.24
N ALA A 133 4.58 -8.29 -0.06
CA ALA A 133 3.85 -9.41 -0.65
C ALA A 133 4.27 -10.76 -0.08
N ARG A 134 5.56 -11.00 0.06
CA ARG A 134 6.10 -12.25 0.61
C ARG A 134 5.77 -12.43 2.08
N ASN A 135 5.76 -11.33 2.87
CA ASN A 135 5.34 -11.40 4.26
C ASN A 135 3.81 -11.52 4.42
N TRP A 136 3.03 -10.95 3.49
CA TRP A 136 1.59 -11.18 3.43
C TRP A 136 1.26 -12.66 3.29
N ASN A 137 1.91 -13.35 2.34
CA ASN A 137 1.70 -14.77 2.07
C ASN A 137 2.32 -15.70 3.13
N GLY A 138 3.55 -15.40 3.57
CA GLY A 138 4.36 -16.30 4.39
C GLY A 138 4.44 -15.95 5.87
N GLY A 139 3.80 -14.85 6.32
CA GLY A 139 3.88 -14.33 7.68
C GLY A 139 5.14 -13.46 7.91
N PRO A 140 5.43 -13.08 9.17
CA PRO A 140 6.42 -12.02 9.51
C PRO A 140 7.85 -12.22 9.00
N LYS A 141 8.20 -13.44 8.60
CA LYS A 141 9.51 -13.80 8.00
C LYS A 141 9.35 -14.40 6.61
N GLY A 142 8.21 -14.19 5.97
CA GLY A 142 7.89 -14.77 4.66
C GLY A 142 8.93 -14.45 3.61
N TYR A 143 9.45 -13.22 3.58
CA TYR A 143 10.47 -12.81 2.62
C TYR A 143 11.79 -13.62 2.72
N LYS A 144 12.05 -14.32 3.83
CA LYS A 144 13.21 -15.22 4.01
C LYS A 144 12.95 -16.66 3.56
N VAL A 145 11.72 -16.98 3.14
CA VAL A 145 11.30 -18.35 2.82
C VAL A 145 11.18 -18.51 1.32
N SER A 146 11.97 -19.41 0.71
CA SER A 146 12.02 -19.60 -0.75
C SER A 146 10.66 -19.91 -1.38
N ARG A 147 9.76 -20.63 -0.68
CA ARG A 147 8.41 -20.92 -1.21
C ARG A 147 7.61 -19.66 -1.57
N THR A 148 7.87 -18.52 -0.91
CA THR A 148 7.16 -17.26 -1.15
C THR A 148 7.69 -16.50 -2.37
N GLU A 149 8.83 -16.89 -2.94
CA GLU A 149 9.36 -16.36 -4.19
C GLU A 149 8.41 -16.63 -5.35
N LYS A 150 7.88 -17.87 -5.41
CA LYS A 150 6.87 -18.24 -6.43
C LYS A 150 5.57 -17.44 -6.30
N TYR A 151 5.25 -17.01 -5.08
CA TYR A 151 4.10 -16.14 -4.85
C TYR A 151 4.42 -14.72 -5.35
N TRP A 152 5.60 -14.19 -5.03
CA TRP A 152 6.03 -12.88 -5.51
C TRP A 152 6.01 -12.80 -7.05
N LEU A 153 6.58 -13.78 -7.76
CA LEU A 153 6.57 -13.80 -9.22
C LEU A 153 5.15 -13.67 -9.82
N LYS A 154 4.13 -14.19 -9.15
CA LYS A 154 2.73 -14.02 -9.59
C LYS A 154 2.24 -12.59 -9.37
N VAL A 155 2.63 -11.97 -8.24
CA VAL A 155 2.26 -10.59 -7.91
C VAL A 155 2.96 -9.63 -8.86
N GLU A 156 4.26 -9.80 -9.07
CA GLU A 156 5.09 -9.00 -9.98
C GLU A 156 4.54 -9.02 -11.42
N LYS A 157 4.16 -10.19 -11.91
CA LYS A 157 3.50 -10.31 -13.22
C LYS A 157 2.23 -9.47 -13.32
N GLN A 158 1.43 -9.39 -12.25
CA GLN A 158 0.22 -8.56 -12.24
C GLN A 158 0.55 -7.06 -12.13
N LEU A 159 1.64 -6.70 -11.47
CA LEU A 159 2.10 -5.31 -11.39
C LEU A 159 2.60 -4.81 -12.75
N ASN A 160 3.23 -5.69 -13.52
CA ASN A 160 3.75 -5.36 -14.86
C ASN A 160 2.68 -5.49 -15.97
N ASN A 161 1.43 -5.86 -15.63
CA ASN A 161 0.35 -6.11 -16.61
C ASN A 161 0.69 -7.18 -17.67
N GLU A 162 1.47 -8.21 -17.30
CA GLU A 162 1.87 -9.32 -18.17
C GLU A 162 0.92 -10.53 -18.10
#